data_30ecae053dfec47876446621e7d4ec9a
#
_entry.id   30ecae053dfec47876446621e7d4ec9a
#
_cell.length_a   1.000
_cell.length_b   1.000
_cell.length_c   1.000
_cell.angle_alpha   90.00
_cell.angle_beta   90.00
_cell.angle_gamma   90.00
#
_symmetry.space_group_name_H-M   'P 1'
#
loop_
_entity.id
_entity.type
_entity.pdbx_description
1 polymer ?
#
loop_
_entity_poly.entity_id
_entity_poly.type
_entity_poly.pdbx_seq_one_letter_code
_entity_poly.pdbx_strand_id
1 'polypeptide(L)'
;MKNWLFFLTALILLFVGPAAASAFELEITNAEIDAYLQEDGSAQVEESFTYAFEGEFNGVIRSLIEPEEMTIHSVEAFEDGEPLAIEVEESEHRIQRPGEDETFTVDLTYVIEDAVVRYTDFGDFDYAFFDRSNETAYENMEIRIHAPGPSEEVLGTGFDALEDAEQQLDEATVAFLPGRVPSGENGDLRVAFDAELFPAATVTSADSLMEILEAEEREAEEAAAAAAARENVMTTLAPILIVLFAGLSLVPIWFDRRKYLPNKRRAMEKGFEKGAPDLQLSLPATMFYVQPAVTSELLTASLLDLVRQGYAEQDGDSFTLKTREGLSGHEQILTAMLFDDIGDGTTFNMSDLEQHLKKEANYNEFETKKAAWAKEVVHEKNQAEQKIPRTGLRVLAGAAGVGAIAASVMYFLFGLFLPAILLLLTGFAGIAAAALHQPRTEKGWRLLGEWHDYKKEVAGYEPEDWQRLDPDEQQLAFIYGLGLNVKSVRQLSKSMPKMKQGSAPAYQDNMIPVFMTAGLFASTQFSSSTAAASSTHSSAGTSAGGGAGAGGGGGGSGGF
;
A
#
# COMPACT_ATOMS: atom_id res chain seq x y z
N MET A 1 21.14 1.56 0.07
CA MET A 1 20.82 1.22 1.46
C MET A 1 20.47 2.45 2.34
N LYS A 2 21.07 3.64 2.15
CA LYS A 2 20.75 4.83 2.95
C LYS A 2 19.33 5.42 2.71
N ASN A 3 18.78 5.29 1.51
CA ASN A 3 17.47 5.86 1.17
C ASN A 3 16.27 5.02 1.65
N TRP A 4 16.46 3.76 1.95
CA TRP A 4 15.41 2.88 2.46
C TRP A 4 15.16 3.09 3.95
N LEU A 5 16.21 3.48 4.70
CA LEU A 5 16.07 3.86 6.11
C LEU A 5 15.26 5.16 6.28
N PHE A 6 15.38 6.10 5.33
CA PHE A 6 14.59 7.34 5.31
C PHE A 6 13.11 7.09 5.02
N PHE A 7 12.78 6.13 4.15
CA PHE A 7 11.40 5.74 3.89
C PHE A 7 10.77 5.01 5.08
N LEU A 8 11.54 4.18 5.77
CA LEU A 8 11.04 3.47 6.97
C LEU A 8 10.82 4.42 8.14
N THR A 9 11.69 5.41 8.36
CA THR A 9 11.50 6.45 9.39
C THR A 9 10.38 7.42 9.07
N ALA A 10 10.16 7.77 7.80
CA ALA A 10 9.02 8.59 7.37
C ALA A 10 7.69 7.84 7.53
N LEU A 11 7.67 6.53 7.31
CA LEU A 11 6.49 5.69 7.49
C LEU A 11 6.12 5.53 8.98
N ILE A 12 7.11 5.45 9.86
CA ILE A 12 6.89 5.37 11.32
C ILE A 12 6.38 6.71 11.89
N LEU A 13 6.83 7.85 11.34
CA LEU A 13 6.35 9.18 11.75
C LEU A 13 4.91 9.50 11.30
N LEU A 14 4.37 8.78 10.33
CA LEU A 14 2.96 8.92 9.89
C LEU A 14 1.95 8.23 10.83
N PHE A 15 2.41 7.37 11.74
CA PHE A 15 1.56 6.69 12.74
C PHE A 15 1.57 7.36 14.12
N VAL A 16 2.29 8.47 14.30
CA VAL A 16 2.16 9.31 15.50
C VAL A 16 1.13 10.38 15.17
N GLY A 17 -0.15 10.00 15.25
CA GLY A 17 -1.25 10.97 15.28
C GLY A 17 -1.09 11.90 16.50
N PRO A 18 -1.59 13.15 16.45
CA PRO A 18 -1.66 13.97 17.65
C PRO A 18 -2.56 13.25 18.66
N ALA A 19 -2.04 12.94 19.85
CA ALA A 19 -2.88 12.59 20.98
C ALA A 19 -3.82 13.77 21.22
N ALA A 20 -5.13 13.55 21.09
CA ALA A 20 -6.12 14.52 21.53
C ALA A 20 -5.88 14.70 23.05
N ALA A 21 -5.54 15.90 23.48
CA ALA A 21 -5.50 16.24 24.89
C ALA A 21 -6.97 16.29 25.33
N SER A 22 -7.43 15.26 26.07
CA SER A 22 -8.67 15.34 26.83
C SER A 22 -8.50 16.45 27.86
N ALA A 23 -9.53 17.26 28.07
CA ALA A 23 -9.51 18.33 29.06
C ALA A 23 -9.60 17.78 30.48
N PHE A 24 -9.99 16.52 30.63
CA PHE A 24 -10.06 15.76 31.88
C PHE A 24 -9.63 14.32 31.66
N GLU A 25 -9.22 13.62 32.71
CA GLU A 25 -9.05 12.16 32.75
C GLU A 25 -10.21 11.54 33.53
N LEU A 26 -10.82 10.49 32.98
CA LEU A 26 -11.96 9.80 33.55
C LEU A 26 -11.63 8.32 33.77
N GLU A 27 -11.86 7.84 34.96
CA GLU A 27 -11.84 6.42 35.33
C GLU A 27 -13.18 6.00 35.93
N ILE A 28 -13.74 4.85 35.50
CA ILE A 28 -14.91 4.22 36.13
C ILE A 28 -14.40 3.11 37.01
N THR A 29 -14.30 3.40 38.32
CA THR A 29 -13.66 2.53 39.29
C THR A 29 -14.55 1.37 39.72
N ASN A 30 -15.88 1.56 39.70
CA ASN A 30 -16.88 0.53 39.99
C ASN A 30 -18.12 0.72 39.14
N ALA A 31 -18.70 -0.38 38.66
CA ALA A 31 -19.94 -0.45 37.91
C ALA A 31 -20.76 -1.65 38.38
N GLU A 32 -21.85 -1.40 39.03
CA GLU A 32 -22.81 -2.42 39.51
C GLU A 32 -24.12 -2.22 38.77
N ILE A 33 -24.69 -3.30 38.23
CA ILE A 33 -25.95 -3.31 37.50
C ILE A 33 -26.82 -4.43 38.04
N ASP A 34 -28.01 -4.09 38.54
CA ASP A 34 -29.03 -5.04 38.98
C ASP A 34 -30.27 -4.90 38.08
N ALA A 35 -30.65 -5.96 37.37
CA ALA A 35 -31.85 -6.01 36.54
C ALA A 35 -32.89 -6.97 37.18
N TYR A 36 -34.00 -6.42 37.60
CA TYR A 36 -35.10 -7.14 38.21
C TYR A 36 -36.20 -7.44 37.21
N LEU A 37 -36.24 -8.66 36.71
CA LEU A 37 -37.25 -9.10 35.76
C LEU A 37 -38.62 -9.19 36.44
N GLN A 38 -39.69 -8.80 35.75
CA GLN A 38 -41.03 -8.75 36.27
C GLN A 38 -41.92 -9.81 35.59
N GLU A 39 -43.03 -10.19 36.27
CA GLU A 39 -44.00 -11.17 35.76
C GLU A 39 -44.62 -10.78 34.40
N ASP A 40 -44.62 -9.50 34.03
CA ASP A 40 -45.14 -8.96 32.79
C ASP A 40 -44.11 -8.93 31.66
N GLY A 41 -42.88 -9.38 31.90
CA GLY A 41 -41.78 -9.41 30.95
C GLY A 41 -41.01 -8.12 30.83
N SER A 42 -41.29 -7.11 31.66
CA SER A 42 -40.43 -5.92 31.78
C SER A 42 -39.23 -6.20 32.69
N ALA A 43 -38.21 -5.34 32.63
CA ALA A 43 -37.09 -5.35 33.56
C ALA A 43 -36.93 -3.97 34.22
N GLN A 44 -36.92 -3.92 35.56
CA GLN A 44 -36.50 -2.73 36.28
C GLN A 44 -34.99 -2.81 36.50
N VAL A 45 -34.26 -1.82 36.00
CA VAL A 45 -32.79 -1.80 36.10
C VAL A 45 -32.36 -0.72 37.08
N GLU A 46 -31.42 -1.08 37.93
CA GLU A 46 -30.71 -0.19 38.84
C GLU A 46 -29.21 -0.29 38.53
N GLU A 47 -28.60 0.83 38.17
CA GLU A 47 -27.15 0.92 37.90
C GLU A 47 -26.50 1.84 38.93
N SER A 48 -25.31 1.49 39.40
CA SER A 48 -24.50 2.31 40.30
C SER A 48 -23.08 2.40 39.75
N PHE A 49 -22.71 3.59 39.27
CA PHE A 49 -21.38 3.85 38.66
C PHE A 49 -20.58 4.82 39.53
N THR A 50 -19.37 4.42 39.92
CA THR A 50 -18.43 5.31 40.60
C THR A 50 -17.40 5.85 39.63
N TYR A 51 -17.46 7.16 39.42
CA TYR A 51 -16.59 7.92 38.51
C TYR A 51 -15.50 8.64 39.31
N ALA A 52 -14.26 8.57 38.81
CA ALA A 52 -13.13 9.36 39.32
C ALA A 52 -12.64 10.28 38.19
N PHE A 53 -12.67 11.61 38.42
CA PHE A 53 -12.24 12.62 37.47
C PHE A 53 -10.97 13.33 37.94
N GLU A 54 -10.03 13.54 37.00
CA GLU A 54 -8.94 14.50 37.11
C GLU A 54 -9.22 15.65 36.15
N GLY A 55 -9.34 16.89 36.65
CA GLY A 55 -9.71 18.10 35.90
C GLY A 55 -11.19 18.51 36.06
N GLU A 56 -11.57 19.59 35.38
CA GLU A 56 -12.94 20.11 35.38
C GLU A 56 -13.83 19.28 34.43
N PHE A 57 -15.04 18.97 34.88
CA PHE A 57 -16.06 18.24 34.13
C PHE A 57 -17.46 18.83 34.36
N ASN A 58 -18.42 18.56 33.44
CA ASN A 58 -19.80 19.04 33.56
C ASN A 58 -20.79 17.94 33.94
N GLY A 59 -20.42 16.68 33.79
CA GLY A 59 -21.28 15.54 34.10
C GLY A 59 -20.79 14.25 33.47
N VAL A 60 -21.67 13.25 33.50
CA VAL A 60 -21.43 11.92 32.93
C VAL A 60 -22.46 11.59 31.87
N ILE A 61 -22.05 10.79 30.90
CA ILE A 61 -22.90 10.29 29.82
C ILE A 61 -23.14 8.80 30.04
N ARG A 62 -24.40 8.40 30.01
CA ARG A 62 -24.79 7.00 29.92
C ARG A 62 -25.59 6.77 28.65
N SER A 63 -25.05 5.96 27.74
CA SER A 63 -25.78 5.54 26.54
C SER A 63 -26.58 4.29 26.87
N LEU A 64 -27.90 4.34 26.68
CA LEU A 64 -28.81 3.21 26.86
C LEU A 64 -29.27 2.74 25.48
N ILE A 65 -29.02 1.46 25.18
CA ILE A 65 -29.35 0.86 23.90
C ILE A 65 -30.77 0.31 23.94
N GLU A 66 -31.59 0.72 22.97
CA GLU A 66 -32.89 0.11 22.72
C GLU A 66 -32.78 -0.89 21.55
N PRO A 67 -32.81 -2.21 21.80
CA PRO A 67 -33.05 -3.19 20.74
C PRO A 67 -34.39 -2.94 20.04
N GLU A 68 -34.52 -3.39 18.76
CA GLU A 68 -35.73 -3.07 17.94
C GLU A 68 -37.08 -3.42 18.63
N GLU A 69 -37.09 -4.41 19.52
CA GLU A 69 -38.30 -4.93 20.15
C GLU A 69 -38.50 -4.46 21.61
N MET A 70 -37.54 -3.71 22.16
CA MET A 70 -37.55 -3.23 23.55
C MET A 70 -37.68 -1.71 23.59
N THR A 71 -38.25 -1.17 24.65
CA THR A 71 -38.34 0.27 24.88
C THR A 71 -37.87 0.63 26.27
N ILE A 72 -36.98 1.62 26.39
CA ILE A 72 -36.47 2.13 27.66
C ILE A 72 -37.20 3.41 28.03
N HIS A 73 -37.69 3.47 29.26
CA HIS A 73 -38.37 4.64 29.78
C HIS A 73 -38.14 4.84 31.27
N SER A 74 -38.68 5.95 31.83
CA SER A 74 -38.60 6.30 33.25
C SER A 74 -37.16 6.39 33.77
N VAL A 75 -36.26 6.95 32.97
CA VAL A 75 -34.84 7.10 33.32
C VAL A 75 -34.69 8.22 34.34
N GLU A 76 -34.18 7.88 35.53
CA GLU A 76 -33.92 8.83 36.62
C GLU A 76 -32.50 8.61 37.14
N ALA A 77 -31.80 9.70 37.52
CA ALA A 77 -30.45 9.65 38.07
C ALA A 77 -30.38 10.35 39.41
N PHE A 78 -29.55 9.81 40.32
CA PHE A 78 -29.38 10.28 41.67
C PHE A 78 -27.91 10.30 42.08
N GLU A 79 -27.54 11.21 43.02
CA GLU A 79 -26.29 11.17 43.77
C GLU A 79 -26.67 11.29 45.26
N ASP A 80 -26.26 10.33 46.09
CA ASP A 80 -26.63 10.26 47.53
C ASP A 80 -28.15 10.37 47.79
N GLY A 81 -28.97 9.91 46.84
CA GLY A 81 -30.43 9.97 46.91
C GLY A 81 -31.05 11.32 46.46
N GLU A 82 -30.26 12.31 46.09
CA GLU A 82 -30.76 13.57 45.53
C GLU A 82 -30.82 13.47 43.99
N PRO A 83 -31.94 13.91 43.33
CA PRO A 83 -32.11 13.74 41.90
C PRO A 83 -31.19 14.65 41.10
N LEU A 84 -30.59 14.10 40.04
CA LEU A 84 -29.78 14.81 39.06
C LEU A 84 -30.59 15.14 37.79
N ALA A 85 -30.25 16.24 37.14
CA ALA A 85 -30.89 16.61 35.88
C ALA A 85 -30.31 15.77 34.73
N ILE A 86 -31.18 15.21 33.89
CA ILE A 86 -30.80 14.45 32.69
C ILE A 86 -31.22 15.22 31.45
N GLU A 87 -30.33 15.33 30.46
CA GLU A 87 -30.60 15.79 29.12
C GLU A 87 -30.43 14.61 28.16
N VAL A 88 -31.44 14.33 27.33
CA VAL A 88 -31.45 13.17 26.43
C VAL A 88 -31.21 13.61 24.99
N GLU A 89 -30.15 13.09 24.38
CA GLU A 89 -29.85 13.24 22.95
C GLU A 89 -29.73 11.85 22.31
N GLU A 90 -30.71 11.46 21.50
CA GLU A 90 -30.80 10.11 20.92
C GLU A 90 -30.74 9.00 22.00
N SER A 91 -29.68 8.19 22.04
CA SER A 91 -29.45 7.17 23.07
C SER A 91 -28.60 7.65 24.25
N GLU A 92 -28.03 8.87 24.18
CA GLU A 92 -27.20 9.44 25.22
C GLU A 92 -28.00 10.15 26.30
N HIS A 93 -27.85 9.71 27.54
CA HIS A 93 -28.40 10.38 28.72
C HIS A 93 -27.27 11.15 29.41
N ARG A 94 -27.28 12.48 29.25
CA ARG A 94 -26.31 13.40 29.83
C ARG A 94 -26.75 13.82 31.21
N ILE A 95 -26.11 13.27 32.21
CA ILE A 95 -26.43 13.53 33.64
C ILE A 95 -25.58 14.73 34.07
N GLN A 96 -26.26 15.84 34.37
CA GLN A 96 -25.62 17.11 34.71
C GLN A 96 -25.10 17.09 36.15
N ARG A 97 -23.77 17.07 36.29
CA ARG A 97 -23.11 17.06 37.60
C ARG A 97 -21.71 17.69 37.43
N PRO A 98 -21.61 19.04 37.47
CA PRO A 98 -20.34 19.72 37.35
C PRO A 98 -19.47 19.55 38.59
N GLY A 99 -18.14 19.43 38.38
CA GLY A 99 -17.17 19.28 39.46
C GLY A 99 -15.73 19.40 38.95
N GLU A 100 -14.77 19.21 39.86
CA GLU A 100 -13.31 19.27 39.59
C GLU A 100 -12.57 18.34 40.55
N ASP A 101 -11.70 17.46 40.01
CA ASP A 101 -10.78 16.59 40.77
C ASP A 101 -11.47 15.77 41.90
N GLU A 102 -12.56 15.07 41.59
CA GLU A 102 -13.31 14.34 42.62
C GLU A 102 -13.80 12.96 42.15
N THR A 103 -14.17 12.13 43.15
CA THR A 103 -14.80 10.83 42.94
C THR A 103 -16.21 10.85 43.50
N PHE A 104 -17.20 10.42 42.73
CA PHE A 104 -18.62 10.37 43.12
C PHE A 104 -19.32 9.18 42.47
N THR A 105 -20.47 8.81 43.04
CA THR A 105 -21.29 7.73 42.51
C THR A 105 -22.59 8.27 41.95
N VAL A 106 -22.98 7.81 40.77
CA VAL A 106 -24.30 8.08 40.19
C VAL A 106 -25.08 6.78 40.17
N ASP A 107 -26.26 6.83 40.80
CA ASP A 107 -27.26 5.78 40.73
C ASP A 107 -28.26 6.12 39.63
N LEU A 108 -28.51 5.18 38.73
CA LEU A 108 -29.43 5.32 37.60
C LEU A 108 -30.50 4.25 37.71
N THR A 109 -31.77 4.64 37.50
CA THR A 109 -32.88 3.67 37.46
C THR A 109 -33.66 3.86 36.16
N TYR A 110 -34.11 2.76 35.56
CA TYR A 110 -34.97 2.77 34.38
C TYR A 110 -35.74 1.47 34.21
N VAL A 111 -36.70 1.47 33.30
CA VAL A 111 -37.50 0.30 32.96
C VAL A 111 -37.30 -0.05 31.51
N ILE A 112 -37.05 -1.34 31.25
CA ILE A 112 -37.03 -1.91 29.89
C ILE A 112 -38.35 -2.66 29.70
N GLU A 113 -39.23 -2.17 28.84
CA GLU A 113 -40.44 -2.85 28.43
C GLU A 113 -40.13 -3.91 27.37
N ASP A 114 -40.91 -5.01 27.38
CA ASP A 114 -40.76 -6.15 26.50
C ASP A 114 -39.36 -6.80 26.58
N ALA A 115 -38.71 -6.73 27.76
CA ALA A 115 -37.36 -7.21 28.02
C ALA A 115 -37.24 -8.75 27.97
N VAL A 116 -38.32 -9.47 28.29
CA VAL A 116 -38.34 -10.94 28.31
C VAL A 116 -39.21 -11.49 27.20
N VAL A 117 -38.63 -12.35 26.39
CA VAL A 117 -39.36 -13.19 25.42
C VAL A 117 -39.77 -14.50 26.11
N ARG A 118 -41.06 -14.75 26.25
CA ARG A 118 -41.55 -15.98 26.84
C ARG A 118 -41.71 -17.07 25.78
N TYR A 119 -40.87 -18.07 25.83
CA TYR A 119 -40.95 -19.33 25.10
C TYR A 119 -41.85 -20.34 25.81
N THR A 120 -41.96 -21.57 25.26
CA THR A 120 -42.79 -22.62 25.87
C THR A 120 -42.17 -23.19 27.14
N ASP A 121 -40.85 -23.12 27.27
CA ASP A 121 -40.03 -23.67 28.37
C ASP A 121 -39.40 -22.58 29.25
N PHE A 122 -38.93 -21.48 28.65
CA PHE A 122 -38.23 -20.41 29.33
C PHE A 122 -38.78 -19.02 29.04
N GLY A 123 -38.57 -18.10 29.99
CA GLY A 123 -38.56 -16.65 29.71
C GLY A 123 -37.12 -16.20 29.54
N ASP A 124 -36.78 -15.71 28.37
CA ASP A 124 -35.44 -15.36 27.93
C ASP A 124 -35.22 -13.85 27.98
N PHE A 125 -34.23 -13.41 28.72
CA PHE A 125 -33.73 -12.05 28.77
C PHE A 125 -32.36 -12.00 28.08
N ASP A 126 -32.30 -11.40 26.90
CA ASP A 126 -31.11 -11.24 26.03
C ASP A 126 -30.83 -9.75 25.86
N TYR A 127 -29.77 -9.25 26.47
CA TYR A 127 -29.51 -7.82 26.53
C TYR A 127 -28.01 -7.51 26.62
N ALA A 128 -27.59 -6.38 26.04
CA ALA A 128 -26.24 -5.82 26.16
C ALA A 128 -26.26 -4.56 27.02
N PHE A 129 -25.61 -4.57 28.19
CA PHE A 129 -25.49 -3.40 29.03
C PHE A 129 -24.41 -2.42 28.59
N PHE A 130 -23.45 -2.88 27.81
CA PHE A 130 -22.39 -2.05 27.19
C PHE A 130 -21.92 -2.66 25.87
N ASP A 131 -21.33 -1.83 25.03
CA ASP A 131 -20.79 -2.26 23.74
C ASP A 131 -19.47 -1.56 23.36
N ARG A 132 -19.03 -1.75 22.12
CA ARG A 132 -17.79 -1.17 21.58
C ARG A 132 -17.76 0.36 21.53
N SER A 133 -18.89 1.04 21.70
CA SER A 133 -18.92 2.49 21.81
C SER A 133 -18.46 3.00 23.17
N ASN A 134 -18.32 2.09 24.16
CA ASN A 134 -17.79 2.45 25.46
C ASN A 134 -16.33 2.90 25.39
N GLU A 135 -16.08 4.17 25.59
CA GLU A 135 -14.74 4.78 25.47
C GLU A 135 -13.90 4.64 26.72
N THR A 136 -14.52 4.35 27.89
CA THR A 136 -13.85 4.27 29.19
C THR A 136 -13.89 2.83 29.72
N ALA A 137 -12.77 2.33 30.22
CA ALA A 137 -12.74 1.00 30.85
C ALA A 137 -13.52 1.00 32.19
N TYR A 138 -14.14 -0.13 32.51
CA TYR A 138 -14.68 -0.39 33.83
C TYR A 138 -13.60 -1.15 34.62
N GLU A 139 -13.11 -0.60 35.73
CA GLU A 139 -12.06 -1.25 36.51
C GLU A 139 -12.59 -2.41 37.34
N ASN A 140 -13.86 -2.32 37.81
CA ASN A 140 -14.60 -3.41 38.41
C ASN A 140 -16.05 -3.36 37.96
N MET A 141 -16.54 -4.45 37.35
CA MET A 141 -17.91 -4.54 36.85
C MET A 141 -18.58 -5.79 37.40
N GLU A 142 -19.83 -5.62 37.82
CA GLU A 142 -20.70 -6.67 38.29
C GLU A 142 -22.12 -6.45 37.77
N ILE A 143 -22.73 -7.48 37.16
CA ILE A 143 -24.09 -7.43 36.60
C ILE A 143 -24.87 -8.58 37.25
N ARG A 144 -26.04 -8.29 37.80
CA ARG A 144 -26.95 -9.29 38.41
C ARG A 144 -28.30 -9.23 37.76
N ILE A 145 -28.82 -10.40 37.39
CA ILE A 145 -30.14 -10.55 36.78
C ILE A 145 -31.00 -11.34 37.78
N HIS A 146 -32.08 -10.73 38.19
CA HIS A 146 -33.00 -11.27 39.22
C HIS A 146 -34.32 -11.68 38.58
N ALA A 147 -34.73 -12.94 38.76
CA ALA A 147 -36.04 -13.41 38.34
C ALA A 147 -37.13 -12.95 39.34
N PRO A 148 -38.43 -12.91 38.94
CA PRO A 148 -39.53 -12.55 39.82
C PRO A 148 -39.77 -13.58 40.94
N GLY A 149 -39.16 -14.75 40.88
CA GLY A 149 -39.24 -15.82 41.87
C GLY A 149 -38.22 -16.93 41.60
N PRO A 150 -38.19 -17.96 42.47
CA PRO A 150 -37.26 -19.08 42.26
C PRO A 150 -37.62 -19.87 41.02
N SER A 151 -36.62 -20.27 40.22
CA SER A 151 -36.69 -21.07 39.02
C SER A 151 -36.13 -22.47 39.29
N GLU A 152 -36.76 -23.52 38.77
CA GLU A 152 -36.22 -24.88 38.83
C GLU A 152 -35.02 -25.06 37.89
N GLU A 153 -35.09 -24.44 36.70
CA GLU A 153 -34.00 -24.42 35.73
C GLU A 153 -33.57 -22.97 35.43
N VAL A 154 -32.28 -22.74 35.39
CA VAL A 154 -31.68 -21.44 35.14
C VAL A 154 -30.59 -21.59 34.08
N LEU A 155 -30.67 -20.81 33.00
CA LEU A 155 -29.64 -20.71 31.99
C LEU A 155 -28.99 -19.32 32.10
N GLY A 156 -27.67 -19.26 32.12
CA GLY A 156 -26.91 -18.02 32.09
C GLY A 156 -25.74 -18.18 31.11
N THR A 157 -25.58 -17.26 30.17
CA THR A 157 -24.47 -17.25 29.23
C THR A 157 -24.05 -15.82 28.99
N GLY A 158 -22.76 -15.53 29.18
CA GLY A 158 -22.11 -14.28 28.79
C GLY A 158 -21.39 -14.44 27.49
N PHE A 159 -21.31 -13.36 26.71
CA PHE A 159 -20.59 -13.32 25.45
C PHE A 159 -19.52 -12.21 25.45
N ASP A 160 -18.53 -12.30 24.58
CA ASP A 160 -17.43 -11.33 24.48
C ASP A 160 -16.73 -11.07 25.83
N ALA A 161 -16.83 -9.87 26.40
CA ALA A 161 -16.20 -9.55 27.70
C ALA A 161 -16.84 -10.25 28.91
N LEU A 162 -18.04 -10.82 28.75
CA LEU A 162 -18.75 -11.57 29.78
C LEU A 162 -18.60 -13.09 29.61
N GLU A 163 -17.84 -13.58 28.60
CA GLU A 163 -17.59 -15.01 28.43
C GLU A 163 -16.92 -15.62 29.67
N ASP A 164 -17.46 -16.74 30.17
CA ASP A 164 -17.02 -17.42 31.40
C ASP A 164 -17.13 -16.58 32.69
N ALA A 165 -17.86 -15.45 32.66
CA ALA A 165 -18.03 -14.59 33.83
C ALA A 165 -19.31 -14.90 34.65
N GLU A 166 -20.18 -15.77 34.14
CA GLU A 166 -21.46 -16.12 34.77
C GLU A 166 -21.29 -16.96 36.03
N GLN A 167 -22.10 -16.65 37.05
CA GLN A 167 -22.21 -17.39 38.27
C GLN A 167 -23.68 -17.40 38.76
N GLN A 168 -24.30 -18.55 38.84
CA GLN A 168 -25.59 -18.67 39.50
C GLN A 168 -25.40 -18.49 41.01
N LEU A 169 -26.01 -17.46 41.59
CA LEU A 169 -25.90 -17.16 43.01
C LEU A 169 -26.93 -17.94 43.84
N ASP A 170 -28.16 -18.06 43.32
CA ASP A 170 -29.26 -18.82 43.93
C ASP A 170 -30.28 -19.26 42.86
N GLU A 171 -31.47 -19.73 43.26
CA GLU A 171 -32.53 -20.19 42.34
C GLU A 171 -33.22 -19.05 41.57
N ALA A 172 -32.90 -17.77 41.87
CA ALA A 172 -33.54 -16.60 41.30
C ALA A 172 -32.53 -15.57 40.75
N THR A 173 -31.22 -15.79 40.92
CA THR A 173 -30.22 -14.76 40.59
C THR A 173 -29.03 -15.35 39.84
N VAL A 174 -28.72 -14.75 38.69
CA VAL A 174 -27.49 -14.98 37.93
C VAL A 174 -26.64 -13.71 37.94
N ALA A 175 -25.36 -13.83 38.30
CA ALA A 175 -24.40 -12.74 38.26
C ALA A 175 -23.37 -12.95 37.16
N PHE A 176 -22.92 -11.87 36.55
CA PHE A 176 -21.77 -11.83 35.66
C PHE A 176 -20.70 -10.96 36.32
N LEU A 177 -19.54 -11.55 36.60
CA LEU A 177 -18.45 -10.97 37.36
C LEU A 177 -17.16 -10.88 36.54
N PRO A 178 -17.14 -10.08 35.44
CA PRO A 178 -15.97 -9.98 34.58
C PRO A 178 -14.78 -9.26 35.24
N GLY A 179 -15.04 -8.52 36.34
CA GLY A 179 -14.05 -7.66 36.97
C GLY A 179 -13.71 -6.48 36.07
N ARG A 180 -12.46 -6.40 35.58
CA ARG A 180 -12.04 -5.32 34.68
C ARG A 180 -12.50 -5.57 33.26
N VAL A 181 -13.24 -4.60 32.70
CA VAL A 181 -13.65 -4.61 31.26
C VAL A 181 -12.94 -3.46 30.52
N PRO A 182 -12.10 -3.75 29.53
CA PRO A 182 -11.46 -2.71 28.71
C PRO A 182 -12.47 -1.87 27.93
N SER A 183 -12.07 -0.65 27.53
CA SER A 183 -12.85 0.15 26.57
C SER A 183 -12.96 -0.55 25.20
N GLY A 184 -14.09 -0.37 24.53
CA GLY A 184 -14.33 -0.90 23.19
C GLY A 184 -14.67 -2.39 23.12
N GLU A 185 -15.02 -3.00 24.26
CA GLU A 185 -15.52 -4.39 24.35
C GLU A 185 -17.05 -4.44 24.39
N ASN A 186 -17.63 -5.55 23.93
CA ASN A 186 -19.05 -5.85 24.06
C ASN A 186 -19.34 -6.59 25.33
N GLY A 187 -20.57 -6.46 25.86
CA GLY A 187 -21.07 -7.15 27.03
C GLY A 187 -22.50 -7.64 26.83
N ASP A 188 -22.66 -8.58 25.86
CA ASP A 188 -23.94 -9.24 25.65
C ASP A 188 -24.11 -10.38 26.69
N LEU A 189 -25.31 -10.51 27.25
CA LEU A 189 -25.65 -11.60 28.13
C LEU A 189 -27.04 -12.14 27.81
N ARG A 190 -27.22 -13.42 28.04
CA ARG A 190 -28.52 -14.10 28.02
C ARG A 190 -28.74 -14.81 29.30
N VAL A 191 -29.92 -14.59 29.91
CA VAL A 191 -30.36 -15.31 31.09
C VAL A 191 -31.79 -15.77 30.87
N ALA A 192 -32.04 -17.06 31.12
CA ALA A 192 -33.37 -17.62 30.97
C ALA A 192 -33.79 -18.34 32.26
N PHE A 193 -35.04 -18.12 32.66
CA PHE A 193 -35.70 -18.71 33.80
C PHE A 193 -36.99 -19.41 33.35
N ASP A 194 -37.58 -20.25 34.20
CA ASP A 194 -38.82 -20.97 33.90
C ASP A 194 -39.90 -20.05 33.34
N ALA A 195 -40.52 -20.42 32.20
CA ALA A 195 -41.56 -19.63 31.54
C ALA A 195 -42.76 -19.31 32.44
N GLU A 196 -43.00 -20.11 33.49
CA GLU A 196 -44.11 -19.94 34.45
C GLU A 196 -43.94 -18.68 35.31
N LEU A 197 -42.72 -18.15 35.45
CA LEU A 197 -42.42 -16.91 36.18
C LEU A 197 -42.86 -15.64 35.43
N PHE A 198 -43.19 -15.75 34.13
CA PHE A 198 -43.57 -14.62 33.27
C PHE A 198 -44.98 -14.78 32.70
N PRO A 199 -46.04 -15.00 33.56
CA PRO A 199 -47.37 -15.32 33.07
C PRO A 199 -48.05 -14.19 32.30
N ALA A 200 -47.61 -12.96 32.50
CA ALA A 200 -48.17 -11.75 31.90
C ALA A 200 -47.25 -11.15 30.79
N ALA A 201 -46.16 -11.81 30.40
CA ALA A 201 -45.27 -11.32 29.36
C ALA A 201 -46.02 -11.09 28.04
N THR A 202 -45.80 -9.96 27.43
CA THR A 202 -46.44 -9.51 26.19
C THR A 202 -45.82 -10.15 24.97
N VAL A 203 -44.50 -10.34 24.95
CA VAL A 203 -43.76 -11.00 23.87
C VAL A 203 -43.70 -12.51 24.13
N THR A 204 -44.29 -13.30 23.26
CA THR A 204 -44.36 -14.75 23.41
C THR A 204 -43.97 -15.48 22.11
N SER A 205 -43.29 -16.62 22.26
CA SER A 205 -43.00 -17.57 21.17
C SER A 205 -43.66 -18.92 21.45
N ALA A 206 -44.08 -19.62 20.40
CA ALA A 206 -44.59 -20.99 20.44
C ALA A 206 -43.48 -22.06 20.39
N ASP A 207 -42.23 -21.63 20.18
CA ASP A 207 -41.06 -22.48 20.07
C ASP A 207 -40.48 -22.79 21.47
N SER A 208 -39.60 -23.78 21.57
CA SER A 208 -38.79 -24.05 22.75
C SER A 208 -37.43 -23.33 22.60
N LEU A 209 -37.03 -22.59 23.64
CA LEU A 209 -35.72 -21.95 23.66
C LEU A 209 -34.59 -22.98 23.62
N MET A 210 -34.71 -24.06 24.35
CA MET A 210 -33.71 -25.15 24.35
C MET A 210 -33.51 -25.75 22.96
N GLU A 211 -34.60 -26.00 22.21
CA GLU A 211 -34.49 -26.51 20.84
C GLU A 211 -33.78 -25.51 19.92
N ILE A 212 -34.00 -24.21 20.09
CA ILE A 212 -33.31 -23.14 19.33
C ILE A 212 -31.83 -23.14 19.67
N LEU A 213 -31.46 -23.10 20.96
CA LEU A 213 -30.07 -23.10 21.40
C LEU A 213 -29.29 -24.33 20.92
N GLU A 214 -29.91 -25.53 21.06
CA GLU A 214 -29.30 -26.76 20.53
C GLU A 214 -29.13 -26.76 19.00
N ALA A 215 -30.03 -26.09 18.28
CA ALA A 215 -29.89 -25.94 16.82
C ALA A 215 -28.77 -24.97 16.45
N GLU A 216 -28.66 -23.83 17.15
CA GLU A 216 -27.60 -22.85 16.98
C GLU A 216 -26.22 -23.46 17.27
N GLU A 217 -26.07 -24.20 18.38
CA GLU A 217 -24.83 -24.87 18.76
C GLU A 217 -24.41 -25.89 17.67
N ARG A 218 -25.37 -26.67 17.18
CA ARG A 218 -25.12 -27.66 16.10
C ARG A 218 -24.70 -27.01 14.79
N GLU A 219 -25.34 -25.90 14.41
CA GLU A 219 -24.94 -25.13 13.22
C GLU A 219 -23.56 -24.53 13.39
N ALA A 220 -23.24 -24.00 14.58
CA ALA A 220 -21.91 -23.47 14.90
C ALA A 220 -20.82 -24.56 14.84
N GLU A 221 -21.09 -25.75 15.40
CA GLU A 221 -20.18 -26.90 15.32
C GLU A 221 -19.96 -27.38 13.88
N GLU A 222 -21.03 -27.47 13.08
CA GLU A 222 -20.95 -27.85 11.66
C GLU A 222 -20.16 -26.80 10.85
N ALA A 223 -20.38 -25.51 11.11
CA ALA A 223 -19.65 -24.42 10.48
C ALA A 223 -18.16 -24.45 10.85
N ALA A 224 -17.84 -24.66 12.13
CA ALA A 224 -16.47 -24.80 12.62
C ALA A 224 -15.76 -26.02 12.01
N ALA A 225 -16.44 -27.18 11.96
CA ALA A 225 -15.92 -28.39 11.34
C ALA A 225 -15.67 -28.19 9.83
N ALA A 226 -16.58 -27.50 9.13
CA ALA A 226 -16.42 -27.17 7.72
C ALA A 226 -15.27 -26.18 7.47
N ALA A 227 -15.08 -25.21 8.35
CA ALA A 227 -13.95 -24.28 8.31
C ALA A 227 -12.61 -25.00 8.53
N ALA A 228 -12.53 -25.86 9.55
CA ALA A 228 -11.34 -26.68 9.82
C ALA A 228 -11.00 -27.64 8.68
N ALA A 229 -12.01 -28.26 8.06
CA ALA A 229 -11.81 -29.12 6.89
C ALA A 229 -11.24 -28.33 5.69
N ARG A 230 -11.75 -27.12 5.42
CA ARG A 230 -11.24 -26.21 4.38
C ARG A 230 -9.80 -25.80 4.66
N GLU A 231 -9.48 -25.41 5.90
CA GLU A 231 -8.14 -25.04 6.30
C GLU A 231 -7.14 -26.18 6.09
N ASN A 232 -7.49 -27.40 6.47
CA ASN A 232 -6.67 -28.60 6.25
C ASN A 232 -6.40 -28.87 4.77
N VAL A 233 -7.39 -28.72 3.92
CA VAL A 233 -7.23 -28.88 2.46
C VAL A 233 -6.29 -27.79 1.92
N MET A 234 -6.51 -26.54 2.30
CA MET A 234 -5.69 -25.41 1.84
C MET A 234 -4.24 -25.53 2.29
N THR A 235 -3.98 -25.84 3.55
CA THR A 235 -2.62 -26.03 4.08
C THR A 235 -1.90 -27.18 3.40
N THR A 236 -2.60 -28.28 3.08
CA THR A 236 -2.03 -29.41 2.36
C THR A 236 -1.72 -29.08 0.90
N LEU A 237 -2.55 -28.27 0.23
CA LEU A 237 -2.35 -27.88 -1.17
C LEU A 237 -1.28 -26.79 -1.33
N ALA A 238 -1.05 -25.95 -0.34
CA ALA A 238 -0.12 -24.83 -0.41
C ALA A 238 1.29 -25.21 -0.91
N PRO A 239 2.00 -26.17 -0.29
CA PRO A 239 3.33 -26.55 -0.75
C PRO A 239 3.33 -27.12 -2.17
N ILE A 240 2.26 -27.84 -2.55
CA ILE A 240 2.12 -28.40 -3.89
C ILE A 240 2.01 -27.28 -4.92
N LEU A 241 1.18 -26.27 -4.67
CA LEU A 241 1.01 -25.12 -5.56
C LEU A 241 2.30 -24.29 -5.66
N ILE A 242 2.99 -24.04 -4.54
CA ILE A 242 4.26 -23.33 -4.52
C ILE A 242 5.30 -24.04 -5.40
N VAL A 243 5.47 -25.35 -5.21
CA VAL A 243 6.40 -26.16 -6.01
C VAL A 243 6.00 -26.21 -7.48
N LEU A 244 4.71 -26.33 -7.78
CA LEU A 244 4.19 -26.34 -9.14
C LEU A 244 4.48 -25.01 -9.85
N PHE A 245 4.10 -23.88 -9.27
CA PHE A 245 4.32 -22.57 -9.89
C PHE A 245 5.80 -22.20 -9.97
N ALA A 246 6.60 -22.50 -8.95
CA ALA A 246 8.05 -22.34 -8.99
C ALA A 246 8.68 -23.23 -10.07
N GLY A 247 8.25 -24.48 -10.17
CA GLY A 247 8.72 -25.41 -11.19
C GLY A 247 8.39 -24.93 -12.61
N LEU A 248 7.16 -24.53 -12.87
CA LEU A 248 6.74 -24.02 -14.18
C LEU A 248 7.45 -22.72 -14.56
N SER A 249 7.76 -21.86 -13.59
CA SER A 249 8.41 -20.58 -13.85
C SER A 249 9.94 -20.68 -13.97
N LEU A 250 10.59 -21.38 -13.08
CA LEU A 250 12.05 -21.31 -12.91
C LEU A 250 12.82 -22.45 -13.61
N VAL A 251 12.27 -23.66 -13.57
CA VAL A 251 12.97 -24.85 -14.13
C VAL A 251 13.23 -24.72 -15.63
N PRO A 252 12.25 -24.37 -16.48
CA PRO A 252 12.49 -24.21 -17.91
C PRO A 252 13.51 -23.10 -18.21
N ILE A 253 13.45 -21.99 -17.46
CA ILE A 253 14.40 -20.88 -17.61
C ILE A 253 15.81 -21.30 -17.21
N TRP A 254 15.97 -22.09 -16.15
CA TRP A 254 17.24 -22.62 -15.71
C TRP A 254 17.88 -23.54 -16.76
N PHE A 255 17.09 -24.47 -17.34
CA PHE A 255 17.56 -25.35 -18.42
C PHE A 255 17.97 -24.54 -19.65
N ASP A 256 17.18 -23.57 -20.05
CA ASP A 256 17.46 -22.73 -21.21
C ASP A 256 18.72 -21.87 -21.00
N ARG A 257 18.87 -21.27 -19.82
CA ARG A 257 20.11 -20.56 -19.44
C ARG A 257 21.33 -21.48 -19.53
N ARG A 258 21.26 -22.69 -19.02
CA ARG A 258 22.35 -23.66 -19.05
C ARG A 258 22.72 -24.06 -20.47
N LYS A 259 21.73 -24.19 -21.36
CA LYS A 259 21.92 -24.49 -22.78
C LYS A 259 22.73 -23.39 -23.50
N TYR A 260 22.51 -22.12 -23.19
CA TYR A 260 23.15 -20.99 -23.86
C TYR A 260 24.37 -20.41 -23.13
N LEU A 261 24.75 -20.96 -21.98
CA LEU A 261 25.96 -20.57 -21.27
C LEU A 261 27.24 -20.71 -22.13
N PRO A 262 27.41 -21.73 -23.00
CA PRO A 262 28.55 -21.84 -23.88
C PRO A 262 28.73 -20.65 -24.83
N ASN A 263 27.65 -20.03 -25.31
CA ASN A 263 27.72 -18.86 -26.20
C ASN A 263 28.49 -17.70 -25.56
N LYS A 264 28.24 -17.45 -24.28
CA LYS A 264 28.98 -16.42 -23.53
C LYS A 264 30.47 -16.78 -23.40
N ARG A 265 30.79 -18.05 -23.12
CA ARG A 265 32.19 -18.50 -22.98
C ARG A 265 32.95 -18.32 -24.29
N ARG A 266 32.40 -18.78 -25.43
CA ARG A 266 33.04 -18.65 -26.75
C ARG A 266 33.26 -17.21 -27.14
N ALA A 267 32.26 -16.33 -26.88
CA ALA A 267 32.35 -14.91 -27.19
C ALA A 267 33.51 -14.21 -26.45
N MET A 268 33.84 -14.69 -25.24
CA MET A 268 34.85 -14.08 -24.36
C MET A 268 36.25 -14.75 -24.44
N GLU A 269 36.38 -15.91 -25.12
CA GLU A 269 37.64 -16.67 -25.19
C GLU A 269 38.77 -15.89 -25.87
N LYS A 270 38.48 -15.06 -26.86
CA LYS A 270 39.47 -14.34 -27.67
C LYS A 270 39.87 -12.97 -27.10
N GLY A 271 39.28 -12.55 -26.01
CA GLY A 271 39.42 -11.17 -25.52
C GLY A 271 38.80 -10.14 -26.50
N PHE A 272 38.97 -8.86 -26.17
CA PHE A 272 38.49 -7.74 -27.02
C PHE A 272 39.67 -6.81 -27.34
N GLU A 273 39.64 -6.25 -28.52
CA GLU A 273 40.62 -5.24 -28.96
C GLU A 273 40.37 -3.93 -28.21
N LYS A 274 41.42 -3.14 -27.99
CA LYS A 274 41.33 -1.80 -27.42
C LYS A 274 40.85 -0.81 -28.46
N GLY A 275 40.17 0.24 -28.01
CA GLY A 275 39.60 1.29 -28.83
C GLY A 275 38.13 1.07 -29.17
N ALA A 276 37.57 1.95 -29.97
CA ALA A 276 36.15 1.93 -30.32
C ALA A 276 35.82 0.70 -31.20
N PRO A 277 34.84 -0.14 -30.78
CA PRO A 277 34.40 -1.26 -31.63
C PRO A 277 33.63 -0.76 -32.86
N ASP A 278 33.62 -1.58 -33.92
CA ASP A 278 32.82 -1.33 -35.11
C ASP A 278 31.32 -1.19 -34.76
N LEU A 279 30.68 -0.15 -35.29
CA LEU A 279 29.25 0.08 -35.13
C LEU A 279 28.43 -0.94 -35.94
N GLN A 280 27.93 -1.97 -35.30
CA GLN A 280 26.99 -2.95 -35.88
C GLN A 280 25.51 -2.54 -35.71
N LEU A 281 25.27 -1.58 -34.88
CA LEU A 281 23.98 -0.93 -34.56
C LEU A 281 24.23 0.58 -34.60
N SER A 282 23.17 1.37 -34.71
CA SER A 282 23.28 2.81 -34.41
C SER A 282 23.84 3.02 -32.99
N LEU A 283 24.48 4.17 -32.78
CA LEU A 283 25.09 4.45 -31.47
C LEU A 283 24.03 4.46 -30.33
N PRO A 284 22.83 5.05 -30.49
CA PRO A 284 21.75 4.95 -29.53
C PRO A 284 21.32 3.50 -29.24
N ALA A 285 21.19 2.66 -30.26
CA ALA A 285 20.83 1.26 -30.10
C ALA A 285 21.94 0.46 -29.42
N THR A 286 23.18 0.77 -29.66
CA THR A 286 24.37 0.18 -29.02
C THR A 286 24.42 0.56 -27.54
N MET A 287 24.25 1.85 -27.20
CA MET A 287 24.19 2.30 -25.81
C MET A 287 23.04 1.63 -25.03
N PHE A 288 21.84 1.57 -25.65
CA PHE A 288 20.68 0.88 -25.05
C PHE A 288 20.90 -0.64 -24.94
N TYR A 289 21.71 -1.25 -25.83
CA TYR A 289 22.07 -2.67 -25.72
C TYR A 289 22.97 -2.96 -24.52
N VAL A 290 23.91 -2.06 -24.23
CA VAL A 290 24.82 -2.15 -23.07
C VAL A 290 24.10 -1.82 -21.76
N GLN A 291 23.30 -0.77 -21.76
CA GLN A 291 22.55 -0.29 -20.60
C GLN A 291 21.10 0.01 -21.03
N PRO A 292 20.16 -0.94 -20.81
CA PRO A 292 18.78 -0.81 -21.30
C PRO A 292 17.96 0.15 -20.41
N ALA A 293 18.26 1.43 -20.51
CA ALA A 293 17.56 2.52 -19.83
C ALA A 293 17.43 3.71 -20.78
N VAL A 294 16.25 4.32 -20.82
CA VAL A 294 15.99 5.55 -21.54
C VAL A 294 16.20 6.72 -20.59
N THR A 295 17.36 7.36 -20.71
CA THR A 295 17.75 8.48 -19.86
C THR A 295 17.84 9.77 -20.67
N SER A 296 17.88 10.92 -20.02
CA SER A 296 18.11 12.22 -20.65
C SER A 296 19.48 12.27 -21.34
N GLU A 297 20.49 11.62 -20.73
CA GLU A 297 21.83 11.51 -21.29
C GLU A 297 21.83 10.70 -22.60
N LEU A 298 21.05 9.61 -22.68
CA LEU A 298 20.91 8.83 -23.91
C LEU A 298 20.26 9.65 -25.02
N LEU A 299 19.22 10.45 -24.72
CA LEU A 299 18.59 11.34 -25.70
C LEU A 299 19.55 12.43 -26.18
N THR A 300 20.26 13.06 -25.24
CA THR A 300 21.28 14.07 -25.60
C THR A 300 22.41 13.46 -26.45
N ALA A 301 22.89 12.29 -26.07
CA ALA A 301 23.90 11.56 -26.85
C ALA A 301 23.38 11.23 -28.25
N SER A 302 22.11 10.91 -28.41
CA SER A 302 21.48 10.66 -29.72
C SER A 302 21.40 11.92 -30.58
N LEU A 303 21.12 13.08 -29.97
CA LEU A 303 21.17 14.38 -30.67
C LEU A 303 22.59 14.73 -31.11
N LEU A 304 23.59 14.51 -30.26
CA LEU A 304 25.00 14.73 -30.61
C LEU A 304 25.49 13.74 -31.66
N ASP A 305 24.94 12.53 -31.72
CA ASP A 305 25.27 11.57 -32.79
C ASP A 305 24.74 12.04 -34.16
N LEU A 306 23.59 12.74 -34.23
CA LEU A 306 23.15 13.41 -35.46
C LEU A 306 24.13 14.49 -35.93
N VAL A 307 24.77 15.20 -34.99
CA VAL A 307 25.82 16.17 -35.30
C VAL A 307 27.07 15.46 -35.83
N ARG A 308 27.53 14.40 -35.15
CA ARG A 308 28.67 13.59 -35.59
C ARG A 308 28.46 13.00 -37.01
N GLN A 309 27.25 12.56 -37.30
CA GLN A 309 26.88 12.02 -38.61
C GLN A 309 26.67 13.11 -39.70
N GLY A 310 26.65 14.40 -39.32
CA GLY A 310 26.48 15.52 -40.24
C GLY A 310 25.03 15.86 -40.61
N TYR A 311 24.05 15.22 -39.96
CA TYR A 311 22.63 15.57 -40.16
C TYR A 311 22.24 16.88 -39.48
N ALA A 312 22.94 17.26 -38.42
CA ALA A 312 22.75 18.53 -37.73
C ALA A 312 24.10 19.23 -37.49
N GLU A 313 24.06 20.51 -37.19
CA GLU A 313 25.18 21.31 -36.73
C GLU A 313 24.88 21.90 -35.39
N GLN A 314 25.89 21.95 -34.52
CA GLN A 314 25.77 22.52 -33.18
C GLN A 314 26.53 23.83 -33.09
N ASP A 315 25.86 24.90 -32.62
CA ASP A 315 26.48 26.18 -32.27
C ASP A 315 26.04 26.58 -30.86
N GLY A 316 26.91 26.29 -29.90
CA GLY A 316 26.61 26.50 -28.46
C GLY A 316 25.47 25.60 -27.98
N ASP A 317 24.35 26.20 -27.58
CA ASP A 317 23.12 25.55 -27.13
C ASP A 317 22.06 25.38 -28.22
N SER A 318 22.36 25.84 -29.42
CA SER A 318 21.53 25.76 -30.62
C SER A 318 21.95 24.61 -31.52
N PHE A 319 20.97 23.90 -32.06
CA PHE A 319 21.16 22.83 -33.04
C PHE A 319 20.39 23.18 -34.32
N THR A 320 21.08 23.13 -35.47
CA THR A 320 20.47 23.40 -36.77
C THR A 320 20.47 22.14 -37.63
N LEU A 321 19.31 21.71 -38.08
CA LEU A 321 19.14 20.53 -38.92
C LEU A 321 19.57 20.85 -40.36
N LYS A 322 20.52 20.07 -40.91
CA LYS A 322 21.07 20.23 -42.26
C LYS A 322 20.30 19.46 -43.33
N THR A 323 19.95 18.21 -43.01
CA THR A 323 19.23 17.31 -43.90
C THR A 323 18.42 16.28 -43.12
N ARG A 324 17.35 15.82 -43.75
CA ARG A 324 16.53 14.70 -43.26
C ARG A 324 16.68 13.46 -44.14
N GLU A 325 17.42 13.55 -45.22
CA GLU A 325 17.63 12.42 -46.11
C GLU A 325 18.57 11.40 -45.46
N GLY A 326 18.14 10.14 -45.41
CA GLY A 326 18.93 9.03 -44.84
C GLY A 326 18.72 8.79 -43.36
N LEU A 327 17.91 9.59 -42.65
CA LEU A 327 17.60 9.36 -41.24
C LEU A 327 16.91 8.01 -41.04
N SER A 328 17.38 7.24 -40.07
CA SER A 328 16.73 6.00 -39.58
C SER A 328 15.42 6.28 -38.83
N GLY A 329 14.61 5.25 -38.54
CA GLY A 329 13.30 5.42 -37.89
C GLY A 329 13.37 6.17 -36.56
N HIS A 330 14.32 5.83 -35.70
CA HIS A 330 14.49 6.51 -34.42
C HIS A 330 15.02 7.95 -34.58
N GLU A 331 15.89 8.21 -35.57
CA GLU A 331 16.42 9.56 -35.87
C GLU A 331 15.32 10.49 -36.40
N GLN A 332 14.40 9.95 -37.24
CA GLN A 332 13.23 10.71 -37.72
C GLN A 332 12.32 11.14 -36.54
N ILE A 333 12.07 10.25 -35.59
CA ILE A 333 11.25 10.58 -34.41
C ILE A 333 11.96 11.59 -33.53
N LEU A 334 13.28 11.44 -33.32
CA LEU A 334 14.08 12.38 -32.54
C LEU A 334 14.08 13.77 -33.14
N THR A 335 14.30 13.85 -34.46
CA THR A 335 14.29 15.15 -35.17
C THR A 335 12.92 15.78 -35.18
N ALA A 336 11.84 15.03 -35.39
CA ALA A 336 10.48 15.55 -35.28
C ALA A 336 10.19 16.09 -33.87
N MET A 337 10.54 15.33 -32.83
CA MET A 337 10.31 15.72 -31.44
C MET A 337 11.08 17.00 -31.05
N LEU A 338 12.34 17.13 -31.45
CA LEU A 338 13.17 18.25 -31.00
C LEU A 338 13.06 19.48 -31.92
N PHE A 339 13.05 19.28 -33.26
CA PHE A 339 13.07 20.39 -34.20
C PHE A 339 11.67 20.85 -34.64
N ASP A 340 10.69 19.92 -34.81
CA ASP A 340 9.36 20.30 -35.28
C ASP A 340 8.42 20.68 -34.12
N ASP A 341 8.44 19.93 -32.99
CA ASP A 341 7.49 20.19 -31.91
C ASP A 341 8.01 21.26 -30.95
N ILE A 342 9.32 21.28 -30.66
CA ILE A 342 9.93 22.19 -29.68
C ILE A 342 10.59 23.38 -30.38
N GLY A 343 11.34 23.14 -31.47
CA GLY A 343 12.00 24.13 -32.27
C GLY A 343 11.09 24.79 -33.30
N ASP A 344 11.70 25.40 -34.34
CA ASP A 344 11.03 26.10 -35.42
C ASP A 344 10.92 25.28 -36.75
N GLY A 345 11.21 23.99 -36.70
CA GLY A 345 11.28 23.08 -37.85
C GLY A 345 12.67 22.91 -38.43
N THR A 346 13.60 23.81 -38.16
CA THR A 346 14.97 23.79 -38.62
C THR A 346 15.97 23.93 -37.49
N THR A 347 15.67 24.75 -36.52
CA THR A 347 16.52 25.05 -35.35
C THR A 347 15.86 24.63 -34.06
N PHE A 348 16.62 24.05 -33.16
CA PHE A 348 16.24 23.66 -31.82
C PHE A 348 17.22 24.25 -30.80
N ASN A 349 16.73 24.97 -29.79
CA ASN A 349 17.55 25.49 -28.71
C ASN A 349 17.21 24.75 -27.40
N MET A 350 18.22 24.48 -26.59
CA MET A 350 18.00 23.81 -25.27
C MET A 350 17.12 24.63 -24.32
N SER A 351 17.13 25.97 -24.41
CA SER A 351 16.25 26.86 -23.63
C SER A 351 14.77 26.67 -23.96
N ASP A 352 14.43 26.29 -25.21
CA ASP A 352 13.05 26.13 -25.66
C ASP A 352 12.43 24.86 -25.06
N LEU A 353 13.24 23.84 -24.80
CA LEU A 353 12.81 22.61 -24.13
C LEU A 353 12.18 22.89 -22.74
N GLU A 354 12.81 23.71 -21.92
CA GLU A 354 12.28 24.03 -20.59
C GLU A 354 10.93 24.74 -20.66
N GLN A 355 10.79 25.71 -21.56
CA GLN A 355 9.54 26.43 -21.75
C GLN A 355 8.43 25.53 -22.32
N HIS A 356 8.77 24.67 -23.25
CA HIS A 356 7.84 23.74 -23.88
C HIS A 356 7.26 22.75 -22.85
N LEU A 357 8.10 22.18 -22.00
CA LEU A 357 7.72 21.17 -21.00
C LEU A 357 6.95 21.72 -19.79
N LYS A 358 6.88 23.04 -19.59
CA LYS A 358 6.06 23.65 -18.53
C LYS A 358 4.56 23.42 -18.70
N LYS A 359 4.09 23.21 -19.92
CA LYS A 359 2.69 22.90 -20.22
C LYS A 359 2.46 21.41 -20.16
N GLU A 360 1.48 20.97 -19.37
CA GLU A 360 1.16 19.54 -19.16
C GLU A 360 0.87 18.80 -20.47
N ALA A 361 0.09 19.39 -21.38
CA ALA A 361 -0.20 18.78 -22.68
C ALA A 361 1.08 18.50 -23.48
N ASN A 362 2.01 19.46 -23.53
CA ASN A 362 3.28 19.33 -24.23
C ASN A 362 4.20 18.29 -23.56
N TYR A 363 4.19 18.24 -22.22
CA TYR A 363 4.94 17.22 -21.47
C TYR A 363 4.43 15.81 -21.81
N ASN A 364 3.12 15.60 -21.81
CA ASN A 364 2.53 14.30 -22.15
C ASN A 364 2.81 13.89 -23.61
N GLU A 365 2.78 14.84 -24.54
CA GLU A 365 3.15 14.60 -25.94
C GLU A 365 4.63 14.24 -26.07
N PHE A 366 5.52 14.97 -25.40
CA PHE A 366 6.95 14.69 -25.35
C PHE A 366 7.24 13.29 -24.80
N GLU A 367 6.64 12.90 -23.67
CA GLU A 367 6.82 11.56 -23.11
C GLU A 367 6.30 10.46 -24.05
N THR A 368 5.20 10.72 -24.77
CA THR A 368 4.66 9.80 -25.78
C THR A 368 5.62 9.62 -26.95
N LYS A 369 6.19 10.71 -27.49
CA LYS A 369 7.17 10.66 -28.57
C LYS A 369 8.51 10.07 -28.12
N LYS A 370 8.95 10.36 -26.90
CA LYS A 370 10.12 9.72 -26.28
C LYS A 370 9.95 8.20 -26.17
N ALA A 371 8.75 7.75 -25.79
CA ALA A 371 8.43 6.32 -25.74
C ALA A 371 8.41 5.69 -27.16
N ALA A 372 7.89 6.39 -28.16
CA ALA A 372 7.91 5.96 -29.55
C ALA A 372 9.35 5.87 -30.09
N TRP A 373 10.18 6.88 -29.82
CA TRP A 373 11.60 6.87 -30.13
C TRP A 373 12.32 5.67 -29.50
N ALA A 374 12.11 5.46 -28.21
CA ALA A 374 12.70 4.32 -27.49
C ALA A 374 12.26 2.97 -28.09
N LYS A 375 11.01 2.88 -28.54
CA LYS A 375 10.48 1.67 -29.21
C LYS A 375 11.21 1.39 -30.51
N GLU A 376 11.53 2.41 -31.33
CA GLU A 376 12.30 2.24 -32.55
C GLU A 376 13.76 1.85 -32.28
N VAL A 377 14.42 2.46 -31.29
CA VAL A 377 15.76 2.04 -30.82
C VAL A 377 15.76 0.57 -30.40
N VAL A 378 14.73 0.15 -29.67
CA VAL A 378 14.56 -1.26 -29.26
C VAL A 378 14.28 -2.16 -30.46
N HIS A 379 13.52 -1.68 -31.45
CA HIS A 379 13.21 -2.42 -32.68
C HIS A 379 14.47 -2.72 -33.48
N GLU A 380 15.30 -1.71 -33.77
CA GLU A 380 16.59 -1.88 -34.42
C GLU A 380 17.48 -2.90 -33.71
N LYS A 381 17.62 -2.75 -32.40
CA LYS A 381 18.37 -3.69 -31.55
C LYS A 381 17.86 -5.12 -31.69
N ASN A 382 16.55 -5.33 -31.79
CA ASN A 382 15.95 -6.66 -31.86
C ASN A 382 16.07 -7.27 -33.25
N GLN A 383 16.07 -6.46 -34.35
CA GLN A 383 16.29 -6.92 -35.73
C GLN A 383 17.70 -7.49 -35.94
N ALA A 384 18.68 -7.00 -35.22
CA ALA A 384 20.07 -7.41 -35.35
C ALA A 384 20.40 -8.83 -34.87
N GLU A 385 19.42 -9.70 -34.66
CA GLU A 385 19.54 -11.13 -34.26
C GLU A 385 20.49 -11.41 -33.07
N GLN A 386 20.71 -10.41 -32.22
CA GLN A 386 21.61 -10.49 -31.07
C GLN A 386 21.04 -11.33 -29.91
N LYS A 387 19.71 -11.56 -29.93
CA LYS A 387 18.97 -12.31 -28.92
C LYS A 387 18.25 -13.51 -29.54
N ILE A 388 18.15 -14.57 -28.74
CA ILE A 388 17.42 -15.78 -29.13
C ILE A 388 15.96 -15.60 -28.70
N PRO A 389 14.97 -15.66 -29.62
CA PRO A 389 13.57 -15.51 -29.24
C PRO A 389 13.11 -16.69 -28.37
N ARG A 390 12.54 -16.41 -27.21
CA ARG A 390 12.01 -17.38 -26.25
C ARG A 390 10.63 -16.98 -25.74
N THR A 391 9.81 -16.44 -26.66
CA THR A 391 8.48 -15.89 -26.32
C THR A 391 7.60 -16.92 -25.61
N GLY A 392 7.51 -18.14 -26.13
CA GLY A 392 6.68 -19.19 -25.50
C GLY A 392 7.09 -19.53 -24.07
N LEU A 393 8.41 -19.62 -23.80
CA LEU A 393 8.92 -19.91 -22.47
C LEU A 393 8.67 -18.74 -21.49
N ARG A 394 8.82 -17.50 -21.98
CA ARG A 394 8.56 -16.30 -21.21
C ARG A 394 7.08 -16.15 -20.87
N VAL A 395 6.19 -16.44 -21.85
CA VAL A 395 4.75 -16.44 -21.62
C VAL A 395 4.34 -17.50 -20.60
N LEU A 396 4.89 -18.71 -20.69
CA LEU A 396 4.64 -19.78 -19.71
C LEU A 396 5.05 -19.36 -18.29
N ALA A 397 6.28 -18.85 -18.14
CA ALA A 397 6.80 -18.43 -16.85
C ALA A 397 6.02 -17.23 -16.27
N GLY A 398 5.64 -16.27 -17.13
CA GLY A 398 4.82 -15.12 -16.74
C GLY A 398 3.40 -15.54 -16.32
N ALA A 399 2.76 -16.40 -17.10
CA ALA A 399 1.43 -16.92 -16.78
C ALA A 399 1.42 -17.73 -15.47
N ALA A 400 2.45 -18.56 -15.25
CA ALA A 400 2.62 -19.26 -13.98
C ALA A 400 2.83 -18.28 -12.80
N GLY A 401 3.57 -17.20 -13.02
CA GLY A 401 3.74 -16.14 -12.02
C GLY A 401 2.43 -15.43 -11.68
N VAL A 402 1.63 -15.08 -12.69
CA VAL A 402 0.29 -14.48 -12.48
C VAL A 402 -0.63 -15.46 -11.75
N GLY A 403 -0.61 -16.74 -12.13
CA GLY A 403 -1.38 -17.79 -11.44
C GLY A 403 -1.00 -17.93 -9.96
N ALA A 404 0.29 -17.84 -9.62
CA ALA A 404 0.76 -17.85 -8.24
C ALA A 404 0.26 -16.65 -7.44
N ILE A 405 0.24 -15.44 -8.04
CA ILE A 405 -0.30 -14.23 -7.40
C ILE A 405 -1.81 -14.38 -7.18
N ALA A 406 -2.56 -14.87 -8.16
CA ALA A 406 -4.00 -15.12 -8.00
C ALA A 406 -4.28 -16.13 -6.87
N ALA A 407 -3.51 -17.21 -6.80
CA ALA A 407 -3.59 -18.16 -5.70
C ALA A 407 -3.24 -17.49 -4.34
N SER A 408 -2.21 -16.61 -4.29
CA SER A 408 -1.86 -15.87 -3.08
C SER A 408 -3.03 -15.06 -2.52
N VAL A 409 -3.76 -14.34 -3.39
CA VAL A 409 -4.95 -13.57 -2.97
C VAL A 409 -5.99 -14.48 -2.33
N MET A 410 -6.25 -15.65 -2.92
CA MET A 410 -7.19 -16.62 -2.36
C MET A 410 -6.76 -17.07 -0.95
N TYR A 411 -5.49 -17.43 -0.77
CA TYR A 411 -4.96 -17.83 0.54
C TYR A 411 -5.01 -16.70 1.58
N PHE A 412 -4.82 -15.46 1.14
CA PHE A 412 -4.94 -14.29 2.00
C PHE A 412 -6.38 -14.11 2.50
N LEU A 413 -7.39 -14.26 1.63
CA LEU A 413 -8.81 -14.17 1.99
C LEU A 413 -9.26 -15.26 2.96
N PHE A 414 -8.56 -16.40 3.00
CA PHE A 414 -8.79 -17.46 3.97
C PHE A 414 -7.95 -17.35 5.24
N GLY A 415 -7.27 -16.21 5.49
CA GLY A 415 -6.46 -16.00 6.68
C GLY A 415 -5.12 -16.75 6.71
N LEU A 416 -4.76 -17.47 5.66
CA LEU A 416 -3.55 -18.28 5.56
C LEU A 416 -2.36 -17.45 5.05
N PHE A 417 -1.85 -16.54 5.88
CA PHE A 417 -0.88 -15.52 5.51
C PHE A 417 0.47 -16.09 5.05
N LEU A 418 1.00 -17.12 5.71
CA LEU A 418 2.30 -17.68 5.35
C LEU A 418 2.33 -18.28 3.95
N PRO A 419 1.42 -19.19 3.55
CA PRO A 419 1.31 -19.66 2.18
C PRO A 419 1.04 -18.54 1.17
N ALA A 420 0.21 -17.55 1.51
CA ALA A 420 -0.07 -16.40 0.66
C ALA A 420 1.21 -15.63 0.31
N ILE A 421 2.04 -15.29 1.30
CA ILE A 421 3.30 -14.58 1.09
C ILE A 421 4.26 -15.40 0.22
N LEU A 422 4.38 -16.71 0.46
CA LEU A 422 5.25 -17.58 -0.34
C LEU A 422 4.80 -17.69 -1.79
N LEU A 423 3.49 -17.79 -2.05
CA LEU A 423 2.93 -17.77 -3.40
C LEU A 423 3.14 -16.42 -4.08
N LEU A 424 2.99 -15.32 -3.36
CA LEU A 424 3.23 -13.96 -3.87
C LEU A 424 4.68 -13.79 -4.31
N LEU A 425 5.63 -14.19 -3.47
CA LEU A 425 7.06 -14.15 -3.80
C LEU A 425 7.41 -15.04 -5.00
N THR A 426 6.81 -16.24 -5.07
CA THR A 426 6.95 -17.14 -6.22
C THR A 426 6.43 -16.50 -7.49
N GLY A 427 5.29 -15.81 -7.42
CA GLY A 427 4.67 -15.10 -8.54
C GLY A 427 5.56 -13.98 -9.08
N PHE A 428 6.06 -13.11 -8.19
CA PHE A 428 7.00 -12.06 -8.59
C PHE A 428 8.31 -12.62 -9.16
N ALA A 429 8.85 -13.69 -8.57
CA ALA A 429 10.05 -14.35 -9.10
C ALA A 429 9.81 -14.91 -10.51
N GLY A 430 8.63 -15.50 -10.77
CA GLY A 430 8.23 -16.01 -12.09
C GLY A 430 8.12 -14.91 -13.14
N ILE A 431 7.45 -13.80 -12.82
CA ILE A 431 7.33 -12.63 -13.70
C ILE A 431 8.69 -12.00 -13.97
N ALA A 432 9.50 -11.81 -12.93
CA ALA A 432 10.85 -11.27 -13.07
C ALA A 432 11.73 -12.18 -13.94
N ALA A 433 11.66 -13.48 -13.72
CA ALA A 433 12.36 -14.47 -14.54
C ALA A 433 11.92 -14.41 -16.01
N ALA A 434 10.62 -14.30 -16.29
CA ALA A 434 10.08 -14.15 -17.64
C ALA A 434 10.56 -12.84 -18.32
N ALA A 435 10.58 -11.74 -17.57
CA ALA A 435 11.01 -10.44 -18.08
C ALA A 435 12.53 -10.41 -18.38
N LEU A 436 13.34 -10.95 -17.46
CA LEU A 436 14.80 -10.91 -17.54
C LEU A 436 15.41 -12.00 -18.43
N HIS A 437 14.64 -13.06 -18.74
CA HIS A 437 15.14 -14.17 -19.54
C HIS A 437 15.22 -13.80 -21.02
N GLN A 438 16.38 -13.38 -21.46
CA GLN A 438 16.70 -13.04 -22.85
C GLN A 438 18.08 -13.62 -23.21
N PRO A 439 18.14 -14.91 -23.58
CA PRO A 439 19.41 -15.52 -23.98
C PRO A 439 19.96 -14.83 -25.22
N ARG A 440 21.28 -14.60 -25.22
CA ARG A 440 21.98 -13.94 -26.33
C ARG A 440 22.66 -14.98 -27.23
N THR A 441 22.79 -14.65 -28.50
CA THR A 441 23.67 -15.36 -29.42
C THR A 441 25.14 -15.14 -29.05
N GLU A 442 26.05 -15.88 -29.65
CA GLU A 442 27.50 -15.64 -29.50
C GLU A 442 27.87 -14.22 -29.98
N LYS A 443 27.33 -13.80 -31.13
CA LYS A 443 27.48 -12.42 -31.67
C LYS A 443 26.98 -11.38 -30.67
N GLY A 444 25.79 -11.60 -30.06
CA GLY A 444 25.23 -10.68 -29.07
C GLY A 444 26.05 -10.60 -27.79
N TRP A 445 26.68 -11.70 -27.36
CA TRP A 445 27.60 -11.66 -26.22
C TRP A 445 28.91 -10.95 -26.57
N ARG A 446 29.41 -11.14 -27.80
CA ARG A 446 30.62 -10.47 -28.29
C ARG A 446 30.40 -8.95 -28.39
N LEU A 447 29.35 -8.51 -29.05
CA LEU A 447 28.97 -7.10 -29.12
C LEU A 447 28.85 -6.46 -27.73
N LEU A 448 28.14 -7.14 -26.79
CA LEU A 448 28.02 -6.64 -25.44
C LEU A 448 29.38 -6.55 -24.74
N GLY A 449 30.26 -7.54 -24.93
CA GLY A 449 31.58 -7.58 -24.31
C GLY A 449 32.49 -6.48 -24.81
N GLU A 450 32.59 -6.31 -26.14
CA GLU A 450 33.38 -5.26 -26.82
C GLU A 450 32.98 -3.86 -26.29
N TRP A 451 31.70 -3.52 -26.38
CA TRP A 451 31.21 -2.22 -25.92
C TRP A 451 31.25 -2.03 -24.42
N HIS A 452 31.12 -3.10 -23.65
CA HIS A 452 31.28 -3.02 -22.18
C HIS A 452 32.74 -2.78 -21.77
N ASP A 453 33.70 -3.40 -22.46
CA ASP A 453 35.13 -3.17 -22.20
C ASP A 453 35.55 -1.78 -22.70
N TYR A 454 35.02 -1.34 -23.84
CA TYR A 454 35.18 0.05 -24.29
C TYR A 454 34.60 1.06 -23.29
N LYS A 455 33.44 0.76 -22.67
CA LYS A 455 32.92 1.59 -21.57
C LYS A 455 33.90 1.72 -20.40
N LYS A 456 34.58 0.64 -20.04
CA LYS A 456 35.59 0.66 -18.96
C LYS A 456 36.83 1.45 -19.39
N GLU A 457 37.24 1.30 -20.64
CA GLU A 457 38.36 2.03 -21.22
C GLU A 457 38.09 3.53 -21.19
N VAL A 458 36.96 3.99 -21.75
CA VAL A 458 36.52 5.40 -21.72
C VAL A 458 36.36 5.90 -20.27
N ALA A 459 35.91 5.05 -19.34
CA ALA A 459 35.79 5.42 -17.92
C ALA A 459 37.13 5.69 -17.24
N GLY A 460 38.20 5.11 -17.77
CA GLY A 460 39.57 5.28 -17.28
C GLY A 460 40.35 6.41 -17.95
N TYR A 461 39.79 7.06 -18.97
CA TYR A 461 40.51 8.13 -19.69
C TYR A 461 40.80 9.32 -18.76
N GLU A 462 42.08 9.72 -18.76
CA GLU A 462 42.58 10.96 -18.19
C GLU A 462 42.60 12.08 -19.26
N PRO A 463 42.79 13.36 -18.91
CA PRO A 463 42.78 14.46 -19.85
C PRO A 463 43.78 14.27 -21.04
N GLU A 464 44.91 13.63 -20.79
CA GLU A 464 45.95 13.35 -21.80
C GLU A 464 45.53 12.25 -22.78
N ASP A 465 44.71 11.29 -22.33
CA ASP A 465 44.22 10.21 -23.20
C ASP A 465 43.24 10.75 -24.21
N TRP A 466 42.35 11.66 -23.82
CA TRP A 466 41.44 12.34 -24.71
C TRP A 466 42.15 13.07 -25.86
N GLN A 467 43.31 13.68 -25.59
CA GLN A 467 44.09 14.42 -26.59
C GLN A 467 44.81 13.50 -27.58
N ARG A 468 44.98 12.22 -27.29
CA ARG A 468 45.65 11.23 -28.14
C ARG A 468 44.73 10.58 -29.16
N LEU A 469 43.42 10.66 -28.93
CA LEU A 469 42.41 10.11 -29.84
C LEU A 469 42.34 10.98 -31.09
N ASP A 470 42.07 10.36 -32.21
CA ASP A 470 41.71 11.15 -33.42
C ASP A 470 40.36 11.83 -33.22
N PRO A 471 40.03 12.86 -34.04
CA PRO A 471 38.79 13.63 -33.88
C PRO A 471 37.50 12.81 -33.87
N ASP A 472 37.40 11.79 -34.71
CA ASP A 472 36.20 10.97 -34.85
C ASP A 472 36.07 10.00 -33.66
N GLU A 473 37.18 9.37 -33.25
CA GLU A 473 37.21 8.55 -32.03
C GLU A 473 36.91 9.36 -30.78
N GLN A 474 37.41 10.59 -30.71
CA GLN A 474 37.16 11.47 -29.55
C GLN A 474 35.68 11.84 -29.43
N GLN A 475 35.02 12.18 -30.55
CA GLN A 475 33.59 12.43 -30.57
C GLN A 475 32.80 11.19 -30.21
N LEU A 476 33.11 10.03 -30.76
CA LEU A 476 32.44 8.77 -30.50
C LEU A 476 32.57 8.38 -29.01
N ALA A 477 33.81 8.43 -28.47
CA ALA A 477 34.08 8.14 -27.04
C ALA A 477 33.30 9.06 -26.10
N PHE A 478 33.25 10.37 -26.48
CA PHE A 478 32.51 11.36 -25.69
C PHE A 478 31.01 11.11 -25.73
N ILE A 479 30.40 10.94 -26.90
CA ILE A 479 28.97 10.71 -27.06
C ILE A 479 28.56 9.41 -26.32
N TYR A 480 29.34 8.33 -26.54
CA TYR A 480 29.12 7.05 -25.90
C TYR A 480 29.22 7.13 -24.34
N GLY A 481 30.27 7.81 -23.90
CA GLY A 481 30.49 8.01 -22.46
C GLY A 481 29.43 8.91 -21.81
N LEU A 482 28.94 9.92 -22.51
CA LEU A 482 27.85 10.80 -22.09
C LEU A 482 26.55 10.01 -21.94
N GLY A 483 26.15 9.31 -23.01
CA GLY A 483 24.90 8.55 -23.03
C GLY A 483 24.84 7.42 -21.99
N LEU A 484 25.98 6.87 -21.60
CA LEU A 484 26.10 5.87 -20.53
C LEU A 484 26.50 6.45 -19.17
N ASN A 485 26.54 7.77 -19.04
CA ASN A 485 26.86 8.49 -17.80
C ASN A 485 28.20 8.06 -17.16
N VAL A 486 29.24 7.95 -17.99
CA VAL A 486 30.56 7.45 -17.58
C VAL A 486 31.31 8.48 -16.76
N LYS A 487 32.09 8.01 -15.75
CA LYS A 487 32.76 8.87 -14.75
C LYS A 487 33.73 9.88 -15.37
N SER A 488 34.57 9.47 -16.35
CA SER A 488 35.55 10.35 -17.00
C SER A 488 34.90 11.54 -17.71
N VAL A 489 33.80 11.29 -18.43
CA VAL A 489 33.01 12.34 -19.11
C VAL A 489 32.41 13.33 -18.10
N ARG A 490 31.90 12.83 -16.96
CA ARG A 490 31.44 13.71 -15.87
C ARG A 490 32.56 14.52 -15.21
N GLN A 491 33.78 14.01 -15.20
CA GLN A 491 34.95 14.73 -14.69
C GLN A 491 35.40 15.84 -15.64
N LEU A 492 35.31 15.61 -16.95
CA LEU A 492 35.56 16.67 -17.95
C LEU A 492 34.70 17.90 -17.70
N SER A 493 33.42 17.73 -17.31
CA SER A 493 32.52 18.85 -17.01
C SER A 493 32.99 19.72 -15.82
N LYS A 494 33.80 19.16 -14.91
CA LYS A 494 34.32 19.88 -13.74
C LYS A 494 35.65 20.59 -14.04
N SER A 495 36.41 20.12 -15.01
CA SER A 495 37.71 20.65 -15.39
C SER A 495 37.63 21.71 -16.48
N MET A 496 36.51 21.77 -17.22
CA MET A 496 36.31 22.77 -18.27
C MET A 496 35.84 24.12 -17.69
N PRO A 497 36.31 25.27 -18.24
CA PRO A 497 35.87 26.58 -17.79
C PRO A 497 34.37 26.76 -18.01
N LYS A 498 33.68 27.31 -17.02
CA LYS A 498 32.24 27.64 -17.14
C LYS A 498 32.04 28.64 -18.26
N MET A 499 31.46 28.21 -19.37
CA MET A 499 31.06 29.12 -20.44
C MET A 499 30.01 30.10 -19.91
N LYS A 500 30.25 31.40 -20.08
CA LYS A 500 29.22 32.42 -19.86
C LYS A 500 28.24 32.34 -21.05
N GLN A 501 26.95 32.29 -20.71
CA GLN A 501 25.88 32.37 -21.70
C GLN A 501 26.12 33.49 -22.69
N GLY A 502 26.23 33.19 -23.99
CA GLY A 502 26.37 34.19 -25.05
C GLY A 502 27.78 34.51 -25.54
N SER A 503 28.83 33.77 -25.14
CA SER A 503 30.19 33.97 -25.69
C SER A 503 30.56 32.77 -26.57
N ALA A 504 30.42 32.89 -27.87
CA ALA A 504 31.08 31.98 -28.81
C ALA A 504 32.60 32.14 -28.69
N PRO A 505 33.38 31.05 -28.49
CA PRO A 505 34.83 31.16 -28.51
C PRO A 505 35.28 31.47 -29.91
N ALA A 506 36.23 32.42 -30.04
CA ALA A 506 36.85 32.79 -31.29
C ALA A 506 37.49 31.56 -31.95
N TYR A 507 37.20 31.37 -33.23
CA TYR A 507 37.69 30.34 -34.12
C TYR A 507 39.22 30.21 -34.01
N GLN A 508 39.70 29.12 -33.44
CA GLN A 508 41.06 28.63 -33.61
C GLN A 508 41.15 27.13 -33.35
N ASP A 509 41.43 26.37 -34.38
CA ASP A 509 42.00 25.02 -34.51
C ASP A 509 41.60 23.84 -33.56
N ASN A 510 40.63 23.99 -32.66
CA ASN A 510 40.17 22.89 -31.82
C ASN A 510 38.65 22.93 -31.64
N MET A 511 37.91 22.46 -32.64
CA MET A 511 36.43 22.34 -32.56
C MET A 511 35.94 21.33 -31.53
N ILE A 512 36.75 20.34 -31.16
CA ILE A 512 36.37 19.24 -30.28
C ILE A 512 36.11 19.66 -28.83
N PRO A 513 36.94 20.49 -28.19
CA PRO A 513 36.61 20.98 -26.85
C PRO A 513 35.31 21.80 -26.81
N VAL A 514 34.99 22.51 -27.88
CA VAL A 514 33.72 23.28 -28.00
C VAL A 514 32.54 22.32 -28.08
N PHE A 515 32.60 21.32 -28.95
CA PHE A 515 31.58 20.25 -29.06
C PHE A 515 31.33 19.53 -27.75
N MET A 516 32.41 19.13 -27.06
CA MET A 516 32.29 18.45 -25.75
C MET A 516 31.67 19.34 -24.67
N THR A 517 32.07 20.60 -24.62
CA THR A 517 31.54 21.57 -23.62
C THR A 517 30.05 21.85 -23.87
N ALA A 518 29.69 22.08 -25.14
CA ALA A 518 28.31 22.31 -25.51
C ALA A 518 27.45 21.06 -25.31
N GLY A 519 27.98 19.86 -25.59
CA GLY A 519 27.31 18.59 -25.32
C GLY A 519 27.05 18.34 -23.83
N LEU A 520 28.01 18.68 -22.95
CA LEU A 520 27.83 18.59 -21.50
C LEU A 520 26.78 19.58 -20.99
N PHE A 521 26.78 20.79 -21.52
CA PHE A 521 25.76 21.79 -21.21
C PHE A 521 24.37 21.33 -21.65
N ALA A 522 24.24 20.85 -22.89
CA ALA A 522 23.01 20.31 -23.43
C ALA A 522 22.47 19.14 -22.56
N SER A 523 23.34 18.22 -22.13
CA SER A 523 22.97 17.12 -21.25
C SER A 523 22.45 17.58 -19.88
N THR A 524 23.09 18.60 -19.30
CA THR A 524 22.68 19.16 -18.02
C THR A 524 21.32 19.86 -18.13
N GLN A 525 21.10 20.65 -19.16
CA GLN A 525 19.84 21.35 -19.41
C GLN A 525 18.72 20.36 -19.71
N PHE A 526 18.99 19.35 -20.54
CA PHE A 526 18.01 18.33 -20.87
C PHE A 526 17.55 17.56 -19.61
N SER A 527 18.51 17.16 -18.78
CA SER A 527 18.25 16.46 -17.51
C SER A 527 17.47 17.34 -16.52
N SER A 528 17.85 18.62 -16.38
CA SER A 528 17.18 19.54 -15.45
C SER A 528 15.75 19.88 -15.91
N SER A 529 15.55 20.14 -17.22
CA SER A 529 14.23 20.47 -17.78
C SER A 529 13.24 19.29 -17.66
N THR A 530 13.69 18.08 -17.98
CA THR A 530 12.84 16.87 -17.86
C THR A 530 12.55 16.52 -16.40
N ALA A 531 13.52 16.69 -15.48
CA ALA A 531 13.33 16.45 -14.06
C ALA A 531 12.36 17.47 -13.43
N ALA A 532 12.51 18.76 -13.78
CA ALA A 532 11.61 19.82 -13.32
C ALA A 532 10.16 19.58 -13.80
N ALA A 533 9.97 19.24 -15.08
CA ALA A 533 8.66 18.93 -15.64
C ALA A 533 8.04 17.70 -14.97
N SER A 534 8.80 16.62 -14.78
CA SER A 534 8.34 15.40 -14.10
C SER A 534 7.89 15.68 -12.66
N SER A 535 8.63 16.49 -11.89
CA SER A 535 8.26 16.84 -10.51
C SER A 535 7.00 17.71 -10.45
N THR A 536 6.78 18.59 -11.43
CA THR A 536 5.61 19.48 -11.50
C THR A 536 4.33 18.70 -11.82
N HIS A 537 4.40 17.74 -12.76
CA HIS A 537 3.23 17.01 -13.25
C HIS A 537 2.90 15.71 -12.48
N SER A 538 3.80 15.19 -11.65
CA SER A 538 3.56 14.01 -10.81
C SER A 538 2.83 14.29 -9.49
N SER A 539 2.62 15.56 -9.10
CA SER A 539 1.94 15.94 -7.86
C SER A 539 0.42 16.02 -7.95
N ALA A 540 -0.19 15.77 -9.11
CA ALA A 540 -1.63 15.82 -9.32
C ALA A 540 -2.26 14.42 -9.38
N GLY A 541 -2.41 13.75 -8.25
CA GLY A 541 -3.17 12.49 -8.25
C GLY A 541 -2.97 11.58 -7.05
N THR A 542 -3.58 11.89 -5.91
CA THR A 542 -4.11 10.87 -4.98
C THR A 542 -5.01 11.52 -3.94
N SER A 543 -6.31 11.47 -4.14
CA SER A 543 -7.30 11.55 -3.07
C SER A 543 -8.53 10.76 -3.46
N ALA A 544 -8.69 9.56 -2.91
CA ALA A 544 -10.00 8.92 -2.71
C ALA A 544 -9.77 7.66 -1.85
N GLY A 545 -10.25 7.71 -0.61
CA GLY A 545 -10.43 6.55 0.25
C GLY A 545 -11.73 6.74 1.00
N GLY A 546 -12.81 6.11 0.54
CA GLY A 546 -14.07 5.99 1.26
C GLY A 546 -14.13 4.60 1.90
N GLY A 547 -14.22 4.53 3.23
CA GLY A 547 -14.55 3.34 3.97
C GLY A 547 -16.02 3.39 4.40
N ALA A 548 -16.77 2.33 4.09
CA ALA A 548 -18.10 2.10 4.62
C ALA A 548 -17.98 1.05 5.73
N GLY A 549 -18.36 1.40 6.96
CA GLY A 549 -18.54 0.50 8.08
C GLY A 549 -20.02 0.30 8.34
N ALA A 550 -20.47 -0.94 8.51
CA ALA A 550 -21.80 -1.28 8.98
C ALA A 550 -21.78 -1.35 10.51
N GLY A 551 -22.72 -0.65 11.17
CA GLY A 551 -22.83 -0.56 12.61
C GLY A 551 -23.89 -1.52 13.14
N GLY A 552 -23.61 -2.14 14.27
CA GLY A 552 -24.56 -2.74 15.21
C GLY A 552 -24.59 -1.85 16.46
N GLY A 553 -25.76 -1.70 17.06
CA GLY A 553 -25.99 -0.79 18.19
C GLY A 553 -25.31 -1.26 19.47
N GLY A 554 -24.93 -0.35 20.31
CA GLY A 554 -24.30 -0.59 21.55
C GLY A 554 -24.20 0.68 22.43
N GLY A 555 -24.11 0.56 23.76
CA GLY A 555 -24.06 1.66 24.70
C GLY A 555 -22.75 1.78 25.46
N GLY A 556 -22.47 2.91 26.03
CA GLY A 556 -21.28 3.18 26.79
C GLY A 556 -21.44 4.24 27.84
N SER A 557 -20.43 4.43 28.69
CA SER A 557 -20.34 5.46 29.69
C SER A 557 -19.15 6.35 29.44
N GLY A 558 -19.32 7.66 29.63
CA GLY A 558 -18.30 8.64 29.44
C GLY A 558 -18.50 9.89 30.30
N GLY A 559 -17.63 10.87 30.16
CA GLY A 559 -17.74 12.19 30.80
C GLY A 559 -17.73 13.30 29.76
N PHE A 560 -18.22 14.48 30.14
CA PHE A 560 -18.20 15.65 29.28
C PHE A 560 -17.91 16.95 30.03
#